data_46db9f129dd4a4a7a9ddbe54ba2e013c
#
_entry.id   46db9f129dd4a4a7a9ddbe54ba2e013c
#
_cell.length_a   1.000
_cell.length_b   1.000
_cell.length_c   1.000
_cell.angle_alpha   90.00
_cell.angle_beta   90.00
_cell.angle_gamma   90.00
#
_symmetry.space_group_name_H-M   'P 1'
#
loop_
_entity.id
_entity.type
_entity.pdbx_description
1 polymer ?
#
loop_
_entity_poly.entity_id
_entity_poly.type
_entity_poly.pdbx_seq_one_letter_code
_entity_poly.pdbx_strand_id
1 'polypeptide(L)'
;MVNAQLVAMEINAMLPKMETPRNTQGYEGFYHLCSMEGDVEKATLHYIVRYHSREKQEQRKEVLRQIEQKLNEKYGAGTVILTLQEQYRNMREKIEPCMEIVEWAREAIQDAGVQFLEFPERGGTDGARLSFMGLPCPNLGTGGYAFHGPYEHVTAEGMDLCVTILICLVKKVSEQRKKDFMKTNRMNYGKYIVNLME
;
A
#
# COMPACT_ATOMS: atom_id res chain seq x y z
N MET A 1 -23.15 -17.40 -31.91
CA MET A 1 -22.85 -16.06 -31.33
C MET A 1 -22.33 -16.25 -29.92
N VAL A 2 -21.22 -15.68 -29.61
CA VAL A 2 -20.61 -15.69 -28.24
C VAL A 2 -21.18 -14.50 -27.47
N ASN A 3 -21.76 -14.77 -26.30
CA ASN A 3 -22.30 -13.72 -25.44
C ASN A 3 -21.21 -13.21 -24.48
N ALA A 4 -20.84 -11.93 -24.60
CA ALA A 4 -19.74 -11.34 -23.85
C ALA A 4 -20.00 -11.34 -22.32
N GLN A 5 -21.23 -11.16 -21.86
CA GLN A 5 -21.55 -11.23 -20.42
C GLN A 5 -21.36 -12.65 -19.86
N LEU A 6 -21.70 -13.70 -20.62
CA LEU A 6 -21.49 -15.07 -20.18
C LEU A 6 -20.00 -15.41 -20.11
N VAL A 7 -19.20 -14.92 -21.06
CA VAL A 7 -17.72 -15.05 -21.00
C VAL A 7 -17.17 -14.29 -19.78
N ALA A 8 -17.66 -13.09 -19.49
CA ALA A 8 -17.28 -12.33 -18.31
C ALA A 8 -17.58 -13.08 -16.99
N MET A 9 -18.75 -13.70 -16.89
CA MET A 9 -19.09 -14.57 -15.75
C MET A 9 -18.17 -15.80 -15.67
N GLU A 10 -17.78 -16.39 -16.79
CA GLU A 10 -16.84 -17.52 -16.84
C GLU A 10 -15.45 -17.09 -16.36
N ILE A 11 -14.95 -15.92 -16.76
CA ILE A 11 -13.69 -15.35 -16.23
C ILE A 11 -13.74 -15.30 -14.69
N ASN A 12 -14.81 -14.73 -14.14
CA ASN A 12 -14.97 -14.62 -12.68
C ASN A 12 -15.03 -16.01 -12.00
N ALA A 13 -15.66 -16.99 -12.64
CA ALA A 13 -15.80 -18.35 -12.12
C ALA A 13 -14.47 -19.13 -12.13
N MET A 14 -13.53 -18.78 -13.01
CA MET A 14 -12.20 -19.40 -13.11
C MET A 14 -11.19 -18.87 -12.10
N LEU A 15 -11.46 -17.72 -11.48
CA LEU A 15 -10.60 -17.18 -10.42
C LEU A 15 -10.70 -17.99 -9.13
N PRO A 16 -9.62 -18.01 -8.31
CA PRO A 16 -9.63 -18.71 -7.01
C PRO A 16 -10.72 -18.17 -6.09
N LYS A 17 -11.73 -18.98 -5.81
CA LYS A 17 -12.94 -18.57 -5.05
C LYS A 17 -12.67 -18.07 -3.64
N MET A 18 -11.60 -18.56 -3.00
CA MET A 18 -11.22 -18.17 -1.64
C MET A 18 -10.30 -16.95 -1.59
N GLU A 19 -9.72 -16.53 -2.71
CA GLU A 19 -8.86 -15.37 -2.77
C GLU A 19 -9.64 -14.08 -3.06
N THR A 20 -10.55 -13.74 -2.15
CA THR A 20 -11.37 -12.52 -2.20
C THR A 20 -11.14 -11.67 -0.94
N PRO A 21 -11.44 -10.37 -0.95
CA PRO A 21 -11.29 -9.52 0.26
C PRO A 21 -12.01 -10.06 1.49
N ARG A 22 -13.15 -10.73 1.29
CA ARG A 22 -13.96 -11.32 2.35
C ARG A 22 -13.29 -12.53 3.01
N ASN A 23 -12.55 -13.32 2.24
CA ASN A 23 -12.00 -14.62 2.66
C ASN A 23 -10.51 -14.55 3.02
N THR A 24 -9.89 -13.38 2.87
CA THR A 24 -8.44 -13.19 3.08
C THR A 24 -8.17 -12.10 4.10
N GLN A 25 -7.04 -12.20 4.81
CA GLN A 25 -6.64 -11.26 5.85
C GLN A 25 -5.12 -11.03 5.88
N GLY A 26 -4.67 -10.00 6.60
CA GLY A 26 -3.25 -9.72 6.81
C GLY A 26 -2.48 -9.61 5.49
N TYR A 27 -1.46 -10.45 5.32
CA TYR A 27 -0.57 -10.48 4.14
C TYR A 27 -1.09 -11.34 2.98
N GLU A 28 -2.30 -11.84 3.07
CA GLU A 28 -2.92 -12.59 1.98
C GLU A 28 -3.42 -11.64 0.88
N GLY A 29 -3.10 -11.98 -0.35
CA GLY A 29 -3.57 -11.24 -1.50
C GLY A 29 -4.95 -11.73 -1.97
N PHE A 30 -5.56 -10.96 -2.88
CA PHE A 30 -6.91 -11.27 -3.38
C PHE A 30 -7.14 -10.72 -4.77
N TYR A 31 -8.21 -11.23 -5.41
CA TYR A 31 -8.86 -10.64 -6.57
C TYR A 31 -10.17 -10.00 -6.13
N HIS A 32 -10.39 -8.75 -6.47
CA HIS A 32 -11.61 -8.01 -6.14
C HIS A 32 -12.24 -7.45 -7.40
N LEU A 33 -13.39 -7.96 -7.77
CA LEU A 33 -14.19 -7.39 -8.85
C LEU A 33 -14.82 -6.09 -8.37
N CYS A 34 -14.37 -4.97 -8.93
CA CYS A 34 -14.86 -3.62 -8.57
C CYS A 34 -16.05 -3.20 -9.39
N SER A 35 -16.05 -3.52 -10.70
CA SER A 35 -17.19 -3.29 -11.58
C SER A 35 -17.24 -4.31 -12.71
N MET A 36 -18.44 -4.53 -13.20
CA MET A 36 -18.74 -5.30 -14.40
C MET A 36 -19.80 -4.55 -15.19
N GLU A 37 -19.47 -4.21 -16.42
CA GLU A 37 -20.33 -3.44 -17.33
C GLU A 37 -20.36 -4.13 -18.67
N GLY A 38 -21.50 -4.04 -19.37
CA GLY A 38 -21.58 -4.54 -20.74
C GLY A 38 -22.94 -5.10 -21.15
N ASP A 39 -22.93 -5.66 -22.34
CA ASP A 39 -24.09 -6.29 -22.98
C ASP A 39 -23.70 -7.61 -23.68
N VAL A 40 -24.52 -8.06 -24.63
CA VAL A 40 -24.30 -9.31 -25.37
C VAL A 40 -23.03 -9.24 -26.25
N GLU A 41 -22.66 -8.06 -26.73
CA GLU A 41 -21.58 -7.87 -27.70
C GLU A 41 -20.26 -7.58 -27.00
N LYS A 42 -20.27 -6.81 -25.89
CA LYS A 42 -19.06 -6.39 -25.18
C LYS A 42 -19.32 -6.36 -23.68
N ALA A 43 -18.36 -6.87 -22.91
CA ALA A 43 -18.34 -6.74 -21.45
C ALA A 43 -16.95 -6.32 -20.97
N THR A 44 -16.93 -5.54 -19.91
CA THR A 44 -15.68 -5.08 -19.24
C THR A 44 -15.74 -5.42 -17.76
N LEU A 45 -14.69 -6.05 -17.25
CA LEU A 45 -14.52 -6.34 -15.83
C LEU A 45 -13.34 -5.56 -15.32
N HIS A 46 -13.53 -4.85 -14.22
CA HIS A 46 -12.45 -4.18 -13.51
C HIS A 46 -12.12 -4.92 -12.22
N TYR A 47 -10.90 -5.44 -12.14
CA TYR A 47 -10.39 -6.12 -10.96
C TYR A 47 -9.27 -5.31 -10.29
N ILE A 48 -9.31 -5.26 -8.98
CA ILE A 48 -8.15 -4.94 -8.15
C ILE A 48 -7.50 -6.25 -7.74
N VAL A 49 -6.21 -6.42 -8.03
CA VAL A 49 -5.41 -7.56 -7.59
C VAL A 49 -4.41 -7.09 -6.55
N ARG A 50 -4.48 -7.64 -5.35
CA ARG A 50 -3.58 -7.27 -4.23
C ARG A 50 -2.62 -8.40 -3.90
N TYR A 51 -1.45 -8.02 -3.44
CA TYR A 51 -0.36 -8.91 -3.06
C TYR A 51 0.62 -8.17 -2.13
N HIS A 52 1.35 -8.91 -1.30
CA HIS A 52 2.38 -8.35 -0.43
C HIS A 52 3.80 -8.73 -0.85
N SER A 53 3.98 -9.67 -1.79
CA SER A 53 5.29 -10.02 -2.34
C SER A 53 5.27 -9.98 -3.86
N ARG A 54 6.40 -9.59 -4.46
CA ARG A 54 6.58 -9.54 -5.92
C ARG A 54 6.34 -10.91 -6.59
N GLU A 55 6.76 -11.98 -5.94
CA GLU A 55 6.55 -13.34 -6.42
C GLU A 55 5.05 -13.68 -6.52
N LYS A 56 4.29 -13.43 -5.45
CA LYS A 56 2.82 -13.64 -5.44
C LYS A 56 2.10 -12.73 -6.44
N GLN A 57 2.64 -11.56 -6.75
CA GLN A 57 2.12 -10.69 -7.80
C GLN A 57 2.19 -11.37 -9.16
N GLU A 58 3.38 -11.87 -9.52
CA GLU A 58 3.55 -12.52 -10.84
C GLU A 58 2.74 -13.82 -10.94
N GLN A 59 2.62 -14.58 -9.88
CA GLN A 59 1.75 -15.75 -9.85
C GLN A 59 0.29 -15.39 -10.16
N ARG A 60 -0.23 -14.31 -9.58
CA ARG A 60 -1.61 -13.85 -9.86
C ARG A 60 -1.80 -13.29 -11.25
N LYS A 61 -0.83 -12.57 -11.77
CA LYS A 61 -0.84 -12.12 -13.16
C LYS A 61 -0.83 -13.32 -14.13
N GLU A 62 -0.07 -14.35 -13.80
CA GLU A 62 -0.01 -15.58 -14.61
C GLU A 62 -1.36 -16.31 -14.62
N VAL A 63 -2.06 -16.40 -13.51
CA VAL A 63 -3.43 -16.96 -13.46
C VAL A 63 -4.35 -16.20 -14.43
N LEU A 64 -4.29 -14.86 -14.46
CA LEU A 64 -5.10 -14.06 -15.38
C LEU A 64 -4.72 -14.30 -16.85
N ARG A 65 -3.44 -14.41 -17.18
CA ARG A 65 -2.98 -14.73 -18.55
C ARG A 65 -3.45 -16.12 -19.00
N GLN A 66 -3.40 -17.11 -18.11
CA GLN A 66 -3.89 -18.46 -18.40
C GLN A 66 -5.41 -18.48 -18.63
N ILE A 67 -6.18 -17.67 -17.89
CA ILE A 67 -7.61 -17.51 -18.12
C ILE A 67 -7.88 -16.89 -19.50
N GLU A 68 -7.18 -15.79 -19.83
CA GLU A 68 -7.25 -15.16 -21.15
C GLU A 68 -6.93 -16.14 -22.26
N GLN A 69 -5.82 -16.86 -22.17
CA GLN A 69 -5.41 -17.84 -23.17
C GLN A 69 -6.46 -18.93 -23.35
N LYS A 70 -6.91 -19.54 -22.26
CA LYS A 70 -7.87 -20.65 -22.28
C LYS A 70 -9.22 -20.26 -22.88
N LEU A 71 -9.69 -19.04 -22.59
CA LEU A 71 -10.95 -18.56 -23.14
C LEU A 71 -10.80 -18.12 -24.60
N ASN A 72 -9.66 -17.62 -25.02
CA ASN A 72 -9.37 -17.34 -26.41
C ASN A 72 -9.22 -18.63 -27.25
N GLU A 73 -8.67 -19.71 -26.68
CA GLU A 73 -8.67 -21.03 -27.31
C GLU A 73 -10.10 -21.58 -27.49
N LYS A 74 -10.99 -21.36 -26.50
CA LYS A 74 -12.36 -21.86 -26.51
C LYS A 74 -13.28 -21.07 -27.43
N TYR A 75 -13.19 -19.75 -27.45
CA TYR A 75 -14.16 -18.87 -28.12
C TYR A 75 -13.62 -18.14 -29.35
N GLY A 76 -12.33 -18.26 -29.63
CA GLY A 76 -11.63 -17.58 -30.72
C GLY A 76 -10.68 -16.50 -30.21
N ALA A 77 -9.58 -16.32 -30.93
CA ALA A 77 -8.55 -15.33 -30.59
C ALA A 77 -9.14 -13.90 -30.51
N GLY A 78 -8.77 -13.16 -29.47
CA GLY A 78 -9.21 -11.79 -29.26
C GLY A 78 -10.61 -11.66 -28.63
N THR A 79 -11.25 -12.76 -28.24
CA THR A 79 -12.52 -12.73 -27.48
C THR A 79 -12.31 -12.15 -26.08
N VAL A 80 -11.20 -12.50 -25.43
CA VAL A 80 -10.79 -11.93 -24.16
C VAL A 80 -9.51 -11.15 -24.36
N ILE A 81 -9.47 -9.94 -23.84
CA ILE A 81 -8.29 -9.06 -23.86
C ILE A 81 -7.97 -8.67 -22.42
N LEU A 82 -6.82 -9.10 -21.91
CA LEU A 82 -6.32 -8.78 -20.59
C LEU A 82 -5.45 -7.52 -20.64
N THR A 83 -5.81 -6.51 -19.87
CA THR A 83 -4.96 -5.34 -19.64
C THR A 83 -4.50 -5.32 -18.18
N LEU A 84 -3.19 -5.38 -17.96
CA LEU A 84 -2.58 -5.31 -16.63
C LEU A 84 -1.96 -3.94 -16.42
N GLN A 85 -2.42 -3.23 -15.38
CA GLN A 85 -1.89 -1.92 -15.00
C GLN A 85 -1.43 -1.95 -13.55
N GLU A 86 -0.18 -1.58 -13.31
CA GLU A 86 0.35 -1.48 -11.96
C GLU A 86 -0.05 -0.13 -11.35
N GLN A 87 -0.79 -0.16 -10.24
CA GLN A 87 -1.25 1.04 -9.54
C GLN A 87 -0.39 1.37 -8.32
N TYR A 88 -0.11 0.36 -7.49
CA TYR A 88 0.63 0.52 -6.23
C TYR A 88 1.60 -0.64 -6.04
N ARG A 89 2.77 -0.30 -5.52
CA ARG A 89 3.80 -1.25 -5.08
C ARG A 89 3.90 -1.27 -3.57
N ASN A 90 4.35 -2.38 -2.99
CA ASN A 90 4.70 -2.41 -1.58
C ASN A 90 5.89 -1.46 -1.34
N MET A 91 5.69 -0.44 -0.51
CA MET A 91 6.70 0.58 -0.23
C MET A 91 7.80 0.10 0.73
N ARG A 92 7.74 -1.11 1.26
CA ARG A 92 8.71 -1.65 2.23
C ARG A 92 10.15 -1.49 1.77
N GLU A 93 10.44 -1.79 0.49
CA GLU A 93 11.79 -1.64 -0.09
C GLU A 93 12.33 -0.19 -0.05
N LYS A 94 11.43 0.80 0.05
CA LYS A 94 11.77 2.23 0.14
C LYS A 94 11.85 2.71 1.58
N ILE A 95 11.18 2.03 2.51
CA ILE A 95 11.17 2.36 3.94
C ILE A 95 12.31 1.66 4.67
N GLU A 96 12.66 0.41 4.32
CA GLU A 96 13.73 -0.36 4.99
C GLU A 96 15.08 0.39 5.13
N PRO A 97 15.56 1.18 4.14
CA PRO A 97 16.79 1.95 4.30
C PRO A 97 16.72 3.09 5.32
N CYS A 98 15.54 3.46 5.78
CA CYS A 98 15.29 4.59 6.68
C CYS A 98 14.25 4.25 7.77
N MET A 99 14.41 3.07 8.39
CA MET A 99 13.48 2.57 9.43
C MET A 99 13.35 3.50 10.64
N GLU A 100 14.30 4.40 10.86
CA GLU A 100 14.25 5.40 11.91
C GLU A 100 12.96 6.26 11.85
N ILE A 101 12.42 6.52 10.66
CA ILE A 101 11.17 7.28 10.53
C ILE A 101 9.97 6.51 11.10
N VAL A 102 9.99 5.18 11.03
CA VAL A 102 8.98 4.30 11.61
C VAL A 102 9.13 4.26 13.13
N GLU A 103 10.39 4.19 13.63
CA GLU A 103 10.66 4.22 15.07
C GLU A 103 10.23 5.55 15.69
N TRP A 104 10.47 6.69 15.04
CA TRP A 104 9.99 7.99 15.51
C TRP A 104 8.45 8.05 15.58
N ALA A 105 7.77 7.44 14.60
CA ALA A 105 6.31 7.36 14.62
C ALA A 105 5.81 6.45 15.77
N ARG A 106 6.48 5.31 15.99
CA ARG A 106 6.18 4.39 17.09
C ARG A 106 6.30 5.08 18.45
N GLU A 107 7.43 5.73 18.67
CA GLU A 107 7.68 6.47 19.91
C GLU A 107 6.69 7.64 20.09
N ALA A 108 6.33 8.35 19.02
CA ALA A 108 5.36 9.45 19.09
C ALA A 108 3.96 8.96 19.47
N ILE A 109 3.54 7.78 18.99
CA ILE A 109 2.28 7.14 19.37
C ILE A 109 2.29 6.76 20.84
N GLN A 110 3.41 6.20 21.34
CA GLN A 110 3.58 5.85 22.76
C GLN A 110 3.60 7.10 23.65
N ASP A 111 4.28 8.17 23.24
CA ASP A 111 4.32 9.45 23.96
C ASP A 111 2.93 10.11 24.03
N ALA A 112 2.06 9.84 23.07
CA ALA A 112 0.66 10.26 23.10
C ALA A 112 -0.23 9.36 24.01
N GLY A 113 0.36 8.38 24.71
CA GLY A 113 -0.35 7.47 25.62
C GLY A 113 -1.13 6.35 24.93
N VAL A 114 -0.83 6.05 23.67
CA VAL A 114 -1.52 5.03 22.87
C VAL A 114 -0.67 3.79 22.68
N GLN A 115 -1.30 2.63 22.70
CA GLN A 115 -0.63 1.39 22.34
C GLN A 115 -0.32 1.40 20.83
N PHE A 116 0.97 1.24 20.49
CA PHE A 116 1.39 1.08 19.10
C PHE A 116 0.95 -0.28 18.56
N LEU A 117 0.29 -0.27 17.41
CA LEU A 117 -0.04 -1.46 16.64
C LEU A 117 0.45 -1.28 15.20
N GLU A 118 1.05 -2.31 14.64
CA GLU A 118 1.53 -2.36 13.27
C GLU A 118 0.84 -3.50 12.53
N PHE A 119 0.26 -3.19 11.38
CA PHE A 119 -0.34 -4.18 10.50
C PHE A 119 -0.20 -3.79 9.04
N PRO A 120 -0.25 -4.77 8.14
CA PRO A 120 -0.11 -4.51 6.71
C PRO A 120 -1.32 -3.74 6.20
N GLU A 121 -1.07 -2.64 5.49
CA GLU A 121 -2.10 -1.98 4.70
C GLU A 121 -2.40 -2.81 3.45
N ARG A 122 -3.66 -3.14 3.26
CA ARG A 122 -4.13 -3.96 2.12
C ARG A 122 -4.60 -3.14 0.93
N GLY A 123 -4.73 -1.83 1.12
CA GLY A 123 -5.06 -0.85 0.11
C GLY A 123 -3.83 -0.25 -0.56
N GLY A 124 -4.04 0.53 -1.60
CA GLY A 124 -3.03 1.45 -2.11
C GLY A 124 -3.10 2.76 -1.34
N THR A 125 -1.95 3.36 -1.05
CA THR A 125 -1.87 4.63 -0.34
C THR A 125 -0.99 5.62 -1.10
N ASP A 126 -1.24 6.92 -0.89
CA ASP A 126 -0.40 7.97 -1.44
C ASP A 126 1.03 7.87 -0.91
N GLY A 127 1.20 7.42 0.35
CA GLY A 127 2.51 7.16 0.95
C GLY A 127 3.34 6.14 0.15
N ALA A 128 2.70 5.09 -0.37
CA ALA A 128 3.38 4.13 -1.24
C ALA A 128 3.87 4.82 -2.53
N ARG A 129 3.03 5.64 -3.17
CA ARG A 129 3.39 6.37 -4.37
C ARG A 129 4.52 7.37 -4.13
N LEU A 130 4.42 8.17 -3.07
CA LEU A 130 5.44 9.13 -2.66
C LEU A 130 6.78 8.46 -2.37
N SER A 131 6.76 7.28 -1.73
CA SER A 131 7.96 6.51 -1.44
C SER A 131 8.73 6.13 -2.70
N PHE A 132 8.02 5.73 -3.77
CA PHE A 132 8.65 5.45 -5.07
C PHE A 132 9.07 6.70 -5.85
N MET A 133 8.56 7.87 -5.49
CA MET A 133 9.01 9.17 -6.01
C MET A 133 10.24 9.73 -5.27
N GLY A 134 10.78 9.01 -4.28
CA GLY A 134 11.96 9.39 -3.53
C GLY A 134 11.68 10.02 -2.16
N LEU A 135 10.43 10.02 -1.70
CA LEU A 135 10.04 10.47 -0.37
C LEU A 135 9.51 9.26 0.44
N PRO A 136 10.34 8.57 1.23
CA PRO A 136 9.89 7.50 2.09
C PRO A 136 8.78 7.98 3.03
N CYS A 137 7.58 7.42 2.87
CA CYS A 137 6.37 7.95 3.51
C CYS A 137 5.52 6.80 4.08
N PRO A 138 5.85 6.30 5.29
CA PRO A 138 5.02 5.32 5.97
C PRO A 138 3.68 5.92 6.37
N ASN A 139 2.65 5.08 6.47
CA ASN A 139 1.31 5.52 6.85
C ASN A 139 1.16 5.57 8.37
N LEU A 140 0.40 6.57 8.85
CA LEU A 140 -0.10 6.64 10.22
C LEU A 140 -1.59 6.32 10.25
N GLY A 141 -2.06 5.72 11.34
CA GLY A 141 -3.48 5.52 11.57
C GLY A 141 -4.21 6.86 11.74
N THR A 142 -5.38 6.98 11.14
CA THR A 142 -6.21 8.20 11.17
C THR A 142 -7.24 8.20 12.30
N GLY A 143 -7.36 7.09 13.05
CA GLY A 143 -8.43 6.93 14.04
C GLY A 143 -9.83 6.73 13.44
N GLY A 144 -9.92 6.46 12.12
CA GLY A 144 -11.17 6.21 11.42
C GLY A 144 -11.65 4.77 11.52
N TYR A 145 -12.92 4.57 11.24
CA TYR A 145 -13.61 3.28 11.26
C TYR A 145 -14.46 3.07 10.03
N ALA A 146 -14.75 1.80 9.72
CA ALA A 146 -15.65 1.38 8.64
C ALA A 146 -15.28 1.96 7.26
N PHE A 147 -13.99 2.06 6.96
CA PHE A 147 -13.46 2.63 5.72
C PHE A 147 -14.14 2.06 4.46
N HIS A 148 -14.41 2.95 3.50
CA HIS A 148 -15.03 2.64 2.21
C HIS A 148 -16.47 2.12 2.31
N GLY A 149 -17.11 2.30 3.45
CA GLY A 149 -18.49 1.87 3.67
C GLY A 149 -19.44 3.03 3.97
N PRO A 150 -20.76 2.79 3.96
CA PRO A 150 -21.77 3.83 4.26
C PRO A 150 -21.72 4.31 5.72
N TYR A 151 -21.00 3.62 6.59
CA TYR A 151 -20.81 3.96 8.00
C TYR A 151 -19.39 4.44 8.30
N GLU A 152 -18.64 4.86 7.29
CA GLU A 152 -17.31 5.42 7.48
C GLU A 152 -17.38 6.66 8.36
N HIS A 153 -16.60 6.68 9.43
CA HIS A 153 -16.59 7.78 10.40
C HIS A 153 -15.26 7.88 11.14
N VAL A 154 -15.04 9.02 11.76
CA VAL A 154 -13.99 9.26 12.74
C VAL A 154 -14.62 9.96 13.95
N THR A 155 -14.17 9.66 15.16
CA THR A 155 -14.64 10.35 16.37
C THR A 155 -13.85 11.62 16.63
N ALA A 156 -14.42 12.57 17.37
CA ALA A 156 -13.72 13.79 17.77
C ALA A 156 -12.45 13.45 18.58
N GLU A 157 -12.55 12.50 19.50
CA GLU A 157 -11.44 12.01 20.32
C GLU A 157 -10.34 11.38 19.45
N GLY A 158 -10.73 10.64 18.38
CA GLY A 158 -9.78 10.06 17.41
C GLY A 158 -9.04 11.15 16.66
N MET A 159 -9.71 12.23 16.25
CA MET A 159 -9.07 13.38 15.60
C MET A 159 -8.10 14.10 16.54
N ASP A 160 -8.50 14.39 17.78
CA ASP A 160 -7.66 15.04 18.79
C ASP A 160 -6.42 14.20 19.11
N LEU A 161 -6.58 12.88 19.17
CA LEU A 161 -5.48 11.96 19.38
C LEU A 161 -4.50 11.96 18.20
N CYS A 162 -4.99 11.96 16.97
CA CYS A 162 -4.14 12.08 15.77
C CYS A 162 -3.33 13.39 15.77
N VAL A 163 -3.95 14.52 16.15
CA VAL A 163 -3.25 15.80 16.30
C VAL A 163 -2.15 15.69 17.35
N THR A 164 -2.44 15.07 18.50
CA THR A 164 -1.46 14.86 19.57
C THR A 164 -0.27 14.03 19.09
N ILE A 165 -0.52 12.92 18.40
CA ILE A 165 0.53 12.06 17.81
C ILE A 165 1.39 12.84 16.81
N LEU A 166 0.79 13.64 15.93
CA LEU A 166 1.51 14.45 14.95
C LEU A 166 2.40 15.51 15.63
N ILE A 167 1.91 16.16 16.70
CA ILE A 167 2.71 17.11 17.49
C ILE A 167 3.90 16.41 18.14
N CYS A 168 3.71 15.23 18.74
CA CYS A 168 4.78 14.43 19.32
C CYS A 168 5.82 14.03 18.25
N LEU A 169 5.36 13.60 17.08
CA LEU A 169 6.23 13.22 15.96
C LEU A 169 7.09 14.40 15.47
N VAL A 170 6.48 15.56 15.22
CA VAL A 170 7.18 16.77 14.77
C VAL A 170 8.24 17.21 15.78
N LYS A 171 7.92 17.21 17.10
CA LYS A 171 8.88 17.51 18.16
C LYS A 171 10.07 16.55 18.11
N LYS A 172 9.81 15.24 18.04
CA LYS A 172 10.84 14.20 18.02
C LYS A 172 11.77 14.35 16.81
N VAL A 173 11.26 14.54 15.62
CA VAL A 173 12.05 14.78 14.40
C VAL A 173 12.88 16.06 14.52
N SER A 174 12.33 17.14 15.07
CA SER A 174 13.04 18.40 15.29
C SER A 174 14.21 18.25 16.27
N GLU A 175 14.02 17.52 17.36
CA GLU A 175 15.07 17.24 18.35
C GLU A 175 16.19 16.38 17.77
N GLN A 176 15.86 15.37 16.97
CA GLN A 176 16.84 14.53 16.31
C GLN A 176 17.70 15.33 15.33
N ARG A 177 17.09 16.17 14.49
CA ARG A 177 17.83 17.07 13.59
C ARG A 177 18.78 18.00 14.31
N LYS A 178 18.41 18.53 15.49
CA LYS A 178 19.29 19.34 16.31
C LYS A 178 20.50 18.56 16.80
N LYS A 179 20.30 17.31 17.25
CA LYS A 179 21.39 16.43 17.68
C LYS A 179 22.36 16.11 16.55
N ASP A 180 21.85 15.82 15.36
CA ASP A 180 22.67 15.52 14.19
C ASP A 180 23.47 16.74 13.71
N PHE A 181 22.85 17.92 13.70
CA PHE A 181 23.53 19.19 13.41
C PHE A 181 24.66 19.49 14.41
N MET A 182 24.41 19.28 15.70
CA MET A 182 25.47 19.49 16.74
C MET A 182 26.60 18.48 16.62
N LYS A 183 26.32 17.20 16.28
CA LYS A 183 27.37 16.21 16.03
C LYS A 183 28.24 16.58 14.84
N THR A 184 27.62 16.99 13.73
CA THR A 184 28.35 17.40 12.52
C THR A 184 29.22 18.61 12.77
N ASN A 185 28.74 19.63 13.49
CA ASN A 185 29.49 20.80 13.81
C ASN A 185 30.63 20.50 14.80
N ARG A 186 30.42 19.64 15.83
CA ARG A 186 31.50 19.21 16.71
C ARG A 186 32.67 18.53 15.98
N MET A 187 32.35 17.70 14.99
CA MET A 187 33.40 17.06 14.16
C MET A 187 34.16 18.09 13.30
N ASN A 188 33.48 19.12 12.80
CA ASN A 188 34.13 20.19 12.03
C ASN A 188 35.02 21.10 12.92
N TYR A 189 34.58 21.48 14.11
CA TYR A 189 35.40 22.27 15.05
C TYR A 189 36.60 21.50 15.55
N GLY A 190 36.50 20.19 15.78
CA GLY A 190 37.61 19.33 16.13
C GLY A 190 38.70 19.25 15.06
N LYS A 191 38.32 19.25 13.79
CA LYS A 191 39.29 19.31 12.67
C LYS A 191 40.01 20.65 12.54
N TYR A 192 39.31 21.76 12.80
CA TYR A 192 39.97 23.09 12.76
C TYR A 192 40.96 23.33 13.92
N ILE A 193 40.68 22.77 15.10
CA ILE A 193 41.57 22.89 16.26
C ILE A 193 42.86 22.07 16.06
N VAL A 194 42.82 20.92 15.42
CA VAL A 194 43.98 20.09 15.10
C VAL A 194 44.89 20.73 14.03
N ASN A 195 44.32 21.46 13.06
CA ASN A 195 45.09 22.14 12.01
C ASN A 195 45.71 23.49 12.46
N LEU A 196 45.35 23.99 13.63
CA LEU A 196 45.95 25.22 14.19
C LEU A 196 47.11 24.94 15.18
N MET A 197 47.41 23.66 15.47
CA MET A 197 48.46 23.21 16.36
C MET A 197 49.66 22.53 15.63
N GLU A 198 49.62 22.40 14.30
CA GLU A 198 50.73 22.03 13.44
C GLU A 198 51.33 23.29 12.77
#